data_001d71141e04c6eb673a4be06480bbdc
#
_entry.id   001d71141e04c6eb673a4be06480bbdc
#
_cell.length_a   1.000
_cell.length_b   1.000
_cell.length_c   1.000
_cell.angle_alpha   90.00
_cell.angle_beta   90.00
_cell.angle_gamma   90.00
#
_symmetry.space_group_name_H-M   'P 1'
#
loop_
_entity.id
_entity.type
_entity.pdbx_description
1 polymer ?
#
loop_
_entity_poly.entity_id
_entity_poly.type
_entity_poly.pdbx_seq_one_letter_code
_entity_poly.pdbx_strand_id
1 'polypeptide(L)'
;IRFAKEATVVARKLSDAGLTFGYHNHSFELERFGDRTALQILFDETDPEVFQFEIDVYWIQHGGADPAAWLRKAKGRADVIHVKDLAMKGREQLFAEVGEGNLNWPAILEAAREAGTRWYAVEQDRCQRDPFESLEISLKNLQAMGLS
;
A
#
# COMPACT_ATOMS: atom_id res chain seq x y z
N ILE A 1 6.77 14.76 -12.14
CA ILE A 1 7.55 15.78 -11.42
C ILE A 1 6.65 16.96 -10.99
N ARG A 2 5.89 17.62 -11.90
CA ARG A 2 5.03 18.77 -11.53
C ARG A 2 4.06 18.40 -10.40
N PHE A 3 3.30 17.32 -10.54
CA PHE A 3 2.36 16.84 -9.51
C PHE A 3 3.06 16.61 -8.16
N ALA A 4 4.24 15.97 -8.14
CA ALA A 4 4.98 15.72 -6.90
C ALA A 4 5.32 17.01 -6.15
N LYS A 5 5.75 18.05 -6.87
CA LYS A 5 6.05 19.37 -6.29
C LYS A 5 4.81 20.08 -5.76
N GLU A 6 3.72 20.10 -6.54
CA GLU A 6 2.45 20.71 -6.13
C GLU A 6 1.85 19.98 -4.92
N ALA A 7 1.86 18.66 -4.91
CA ALA A 7 1.37 17.83 -3.80
C ALA A 7 2.23 18.02 -2.53
N THR A 8 3.54 18.15 -2.66
CA THR A 8 4.43 18.48 -1.52
C THR A 8 4.05 19.83 -0.87
N VAL A 9 3.68 20.84 -1.66
CA VAL A 9 3.22 22.13 -1.11
C VAL A 9 1.93 21.96 -0.30
N VAL A 10 1.00 21.13 -0.77
CA VAL A 10 -0.23 20.80 -0.04
C VAL A 10 0.09 20.02 1.24
N ALA A 11 0.94 18.99 1.13
CA ALA A 11 1.37 18.16 2.26
C ALA A 11 2.00 19.03 3.38
N ARG A 12 2.82 20.02 3.03
CA ARG A 12 3.40 20.93 4.01
C ARG A 12 2.36 21.78 4.73
N LYS A 13 1.38 22.32 4.01
CA LYS A 13 0.26 23.08 4.63
C LYS A 13 -0.55 22.22 5.59
N LEU A 14 -0.76 20.94 5.26
CA LEU A 14 -1.44 19.99 6.14
C LEU A 14 -0.59 19.68 7.37
N SER A 15 0.71 19.50 7.19
CA SER A 15 1.66 19.29 8.28
C SER A 15 1.69 20.49 9.24
N ASP A 16 1.71 21.73 8.72
CA ASP A 16 1.67 22.96 9.52
C ASP A 16 0.35 23.07 10.33
N ALA A 17 -0.72 22.42 9.86
CA ALA A 17 -2.01 22.31 10.54
C ALA A 17 -2.12 21.09 11.48
N GLY A 18 -1.03 20.34 11.68
CA GLY A 18 -1.02 19.13 12.53
C GLY A 18 -1.64 17.90 11.89
N LEU A 19 -1.82 17.88 10.56
CA LEU A 19 -2.36 16.76 9.80
C LEU A 19 -1.25 16.05 9.03
N THR A 20 -1.43 14.74 8.80
CA THR A 20 -0.53 13.95 7.97
C THR A 20 -1.13 13.78 6.57
N PHE A 21 -0.32 13.97 5.54
CA PHE A 21 -0.67 13.67 4.16
C PHE A 21 -0.10 12.31 3.77
N GLY A 22 -0.94 11.43 3.22
CA GLY A 22 -0.52 10.15 2.64
C GLY A 22 -1.02 10.00 1.20
N TYR A 23 -0.16 9.53 0.31
CA TYR A 23 -0.51 9.19 -1.07
C TYR A 23 -0.77 7.70 -1.19
N HIS A 24 -1.99 7.31 -1.55
CA HIS A 24 -2.37 5.93 -1.83
C HIS A 24 -2.09 5.60 -3.30
N ASN A 25 -1.33 4.53 -3.53
CA ASN A 25 -1.02 4.07 -4.89
C ASN A 25 -2.04 3.04 -5.39
N HIS A 26 -2.16 3.01 -6.72
CA HIS A 26 -2.73 1.91 -7.49
C HIS A 26 -1.65 1.23 -8.34
N SER A 27 -2.03 0.46 -9.34
CA SER A 27 -1.08 -0.19 -10.25
C SER A 27 -0.60 0.72 -11.38
N PHE A 28 -1.37 1.75 -11.76
CA PHE A 28 -1.01 2.62 -12.88
C PHE A 28 0.23 3.48 -12.59
N GLU A 29 0.57 3.74 -11.33
CA GLU A 29 1.81 4.44 -10.97
C GLU A 29 3.06 3.57 -11.20
N LEU A 30 2.88 2.29 -11.53
CA LEU A 30 3.98 1.42 -11.96
C LEU A 30 4.25 1.54 -13.47
N GLU A 31 3.49 2.37 -14.22
CA GLU A 31 3.87 2.78 -15.57
C GLU A 31 5.25 3.41 -15.59
N ARG A 32 6.05 3.03 -16.59
CA ARG A 32 7.44 3.51 -16.73
C ARG A 32 7.53 4.79 -17.57
N PHE A 33 8.29 5.73 -17.04
CA PHE A 33 8.67 6.98 -17.70
C PHE A 33 10.20 7.03 -17.76
N GLY A 34 10.75 6.54 -18.87
CA GLY A 34 12.19 6.32 -19.00
C GLY A 34 12.66 5.15 -18.12
N ASP A 35 13.58 5.41 -17.23
CA ASP A 35 14.19 4.43 -16.33
C ASP A 35 13.44 4.25 -15.00
N ARG A 36 12.49 5.14 -14.67
CA ARG A 36 11.73 5.12 -13.42
C ARG A 36 10.23 4.87 -13.65
N THR A 37 9.56 4.26 -12.67
CA THR A 37 8.09 4.24 -12.63
C THR A 37 7.55 5.58 -12.12
N ALA A 38 6.26 5.88 -12.37
CA ALA A 38 5.62 7.07 -11.80
C ALA A 38 5.68 7.05 -10.27
N LEU A 39 5.48 5.89 -9.64
CA LEU A 39 5.58 5.75 -8.18
C LEU A 39 7.01 6.04 -7.68
N GLN A 40 8.04 5.58 -8.43
CA GLN A 40 9.43 5.91 -8.12
C GLN A 40 9.69 7.42 -8.23
N ILE A 41 9.16 8.06 -9.27
CA ILE A 41 9.28 9.51 -9.45
C ILE A 41 8.60 10.25 -8.31
N LEU A 42 7.39 9.84 -7.90
CA LEU A 42 6.73 10.43 -6.74
C LEU A 42 7.58 10.29 -5.48
N PHE A 43 8.15 9.11 -5.26
CA PHE A 43 8.99 8.83 -4.10
C PHE A 43 10.24 9.72 -4.06
N ASP A 44 10.91 9.88 -5.20
CA ASP A 44 12.16 10.63 -5.32
C ASP A 44 11.96 12.15 -5.29
N GLU A 45 10.82 12.64 -5.82
CA GLU A 45 10.58 14.07 -6.07
C GLU A 45 9.69 14.75 -5.01
N THR A 46 9.22 14.00 -4.00
CA THR A 46 8.43 14.54 -2.89
C THR A 46 9.26 14.68 -1.63
N ASP A 47 8.90 15.66 -0.79
CA ASP A 47 9.58 15.93 0.46
C ASP A 47 9.29 14.84 1.50
N PRO A 48 10.30 14.07 1.95
CA PRO A 48 10.10 12.97 2.90
C PRO A 48 9.61 13.40 4.28
N GLU A 49 9.78 14.67 4.66
CA GLU A 49 9.34 15.15 5.98
C GLU A 49 7.83 15.30 6.09
N VAL A 50 7.15 15.58 4.96
CA VAL A 50 5.72 15.92 4.96
C VAL A 50 4.87 15.05 4.05
N PHE A 51 5.50 14.30 3.11
CA PHE A 51 4.80 13.48 2.14
C PHE A 51 4.97 11.99 2.47
N GLN A 52 3.94 11.38 3.01
CA GLN A 52 3.88 9.96 3.33
C GLN A 52 3.26 9.17 2.18
N PHE A 53 3.46 7.86 2.19
CA PHE A 53 2.81 6.92 1.27
C PHE A 53 1.90 5.97 2.07
N GLU A 54 0.71 5.76 1.56
CA GLU A 54 -0.16 4.66 1.95
C GLU A 54 0.00 3.56 0.92
N ILE A 55 1.00 2.71 1.14
CA ILE A 55 1.32 1.63 0.20
C ILE A 55 0.22 0.59 0.21
N ASP A 56 -0.41 0.40 -0.95
CA ASP A 56 -1.37 -0.68 -1.17
C ASP A 56 -0.67 -1.90 -1.76
N VAL A 57 -0.59 -2.96 -0.97
CA VAL A 57 0.18 -4.16 -1.33
C VAL A 57 -0.45 -4.95 -2.49
N TYR A 58 -1.78 -4.91 -2.62
CA TYR A 58 -2.48 -5.51 -3.74
C TYR A 58 -2.10 -4.80 -5.06
N TRP A 59 -2.20 -3.47 -5.08
CA TRP A 59 -1.96 -2.72 -6.30
C TRP A 59 -0.49 -2.74 -6.72
N ILE A 60 0.46 -2.83 -5.79
CA ILE A 60 1.87 -3.07 -6.11
C ILE A 60 2.02 -4.43 -6.81
N GLN A 61 1.46 -5.51 -6.24
CA GLN A 61 1.52 -6.85 -6.84
C GLN A 61 0.78 -6.92 -8.17
N HIS A 62 -0.40 -6.31 -8.26
CA HIS A 62 -1.20 -6.23 -9.48
C HIS A 62 -0.42 -5.57 -10.62
N GLY A 63 0.37 -4.56 -10.33
CA GLY A 63 1.24 -3.89 -11.28
C GLY A 63 2.55 -4.63 -11.59
N GLY A 64 2.76 -5.82 -11.01
CA GLY A 64 3.92 -6.67 -11.28
C GLY A 64 5.18 -6.32 -10.49
N ALA A 65 5.06 -5.53 -9.42
CA ALA A 65 6.17 -5.23 -8.52
C ALA A 65 6.06 -6.01 -7.20
N ASP A 66 7.13 -6.00 -6.40
CA ASP A 66 7.20 -6.67 -5.10
C ASP A 66 6.74 -5.73 -3.98
N PRO A 67 5.61 -6.04 -3.28
CA PRO A 67 5.11 -5.23 -2.18
C PRO A 67 6.10 -5.09 -1.02
N ALA A 68 6.80 -6.16 -0.65
CA ALA A 68 7.77 -6.13 0.45
C ALA A 68 8.98 -5.22 0.12
N ALA A 69 9.44 -5.25 -1.14
CA ALA A 69 10.51 -4.35 -1.58
C ALA A 69 10.08 -2.88 -1.53
N TRP A 70 8.84 -2.57 -1.93
CA TRP A 70 8.31 -1.21 -1.87
C TRP A 70 8.11 -0.73 -0.43
N LEU A 71 7.64 -1.58 0.49
CA LEU A 71 7.54 -1.24 1.92
C LEU A 71 8.90 -0.91 2.52
N ARG A 72 9.92 -1.75 2.27
CA ARG A 72 11.29 -1.47 2.75
C ARG A 72 11.84 -0.15 2.19
N LYS A 73 11.56 0.12 0.91
CA LYS A 73 11.93 1.39 0.28
C LYS A 73 11.22 2.59 0.92
N ALA A 74 9.96 2.42 1.31
CA ALA A 74 9.17 3.45 1.96
C ALA A 74 9.43 3.59 3.48
N LYS A 75 10.51 3.01 4.00
CA LYS A 75 10.88 3.08 5.42
C LYS A 75 10.84 4.51 5.94
N GLY A 76 10.09 4.72 7.03
CA GLY A 76 9.86 6.03 7.64
C GLY A 76 8.85 6.92 6.89
N ARG A 77 8.26 6.42 5.79
CA ARG A 77 7.27 7.14 4.97
C ARG A 77 6.02 6.32 4.66
N ALA A 78 5.81 5.18 5.33
CA ALA A 78 4.65 4.30 5.16
C ALA A 78 4.04 3.95 6.51
N ASP A 79 3.54 4.97 7.21
CA ASP A 79 2.91 4.81 8.53
C ASP A 79 1.60 4.02 8.45
N VAL A 80 0.88 4.16 7.36
CA VAL A 80 -0.35 3.43 7.01
C VAL A 80 -0.12 2.63 5.74
N ILE A 81 -0.64 1.41 5.69
CA ILE A 81 -0.68 0.60 4.46
C ILE A 81 -2.07 0.01 4.25
N HIS A 82 -2.47 -0.15 3.00
CA HIS A 82 -3.62 -0.98 2.66
C HIS A 82 -3.21 -2.44 2.57
N VAL A 83 -3.86 -3.27 3.39
CA VAL A 83 -3.71 -4.73 3.37
C VAL A 83 -4.89 -5.34 2.63
N LYS A 84 -4.63 -5.80 1.43
CA LYS A 84 -5.58 -6.31 0.45
C LYS A 84 -4.94 -7.49 -0.28
N ASP A 85 -5.59 -8.64 -0.35
CA ASP A 85 -5.00 -9.81 -0.99
C ASP A 85 -5.44 -9.95 -2.45
N LEU A 86 -4.66 -10.70 -3.22
CA LEU A 86 -4.85 -10.97 -4.62
C LEU A 86 -4.94 -12.47 -4.85
N ALA A 87 -6.03 -12.91 -5.46
CA ALA A 87 -6.21 -14.29 -5.91
C ALA A 87 -6.35 -14.37 -7.43
N MET A 88 -6.22 -15.57 -7.97
CA MET A 88 -6.45 -15.86 -9.38
C MET A 88 -7.65 -16.76 -9.57
N LYS A 89 -8.51 -16.43 -10.56
CA LYS A 89 -9.55 -17.33 -11.05
C LYS A 89 -9.41 -17.48 -12.56
N GLY A 90 -8.84 -18.59 -12.98
CA GLY A 90 -8.42 -18.76 -14.36
C GLY A 90 -7.34 -17.76 -14.74
N ARG A 91 -7.65 -16.78 -15.59
CA ARG A 91 -6.73 -15.71 -16.00
C ARG A 91 -7.07 -14.34 -15.36
N GLU A 92 -8.10 -14.29 -14.54
CA GLU A 92 -8.54 -13.05 -13.89
C GLU A 92 -7.90 -12.90 -12.52
N GLN A 93 -7.43 -11.71 -12.24
CA GLN A 93 -7.01 -11.29 -10.91
C GLN A 93 -8.25 -10.84 -10.13
N LEU A 94 -8.39 -11.33 -8.90
CA LEU A 94 -9.50 -11.01 -8.02
C LEU A 94 -8.98 -10.42 -6.72
N PHE A 95 -9.80 -9.57 -6.10
CA PHE A 95 -9.65 -9.22 -4.71
C PHE A 95 -9.98 -10.43 -3.84
N ALA A 96 -9.16 -10.67 -2.84
CA ALA A 96 -9.37 -11.73 -1.87
C ALA A 96 -9.23 -11.16 -0.45
N GLU A 97 -9.80 -11.86 0.50
CA GLU A 97 -9.59 -11.62 1.92
C GLU A 97 -8.11 -11.85 2.25
N VAL A 98 -7.57 -11.06 3.15
CA VAL A 98 -6.17 -11.17 3.58
C VAL A 98 -5.87 -12.60 4.04
N GLY A 99 -4.87 -13.24 3.43
CA GLY A 99 -4.48 -14.62 3.71
C GLY A 99 -5.22 -15.69 2.90
N GLU A 100 -6.24 -15.31 2.13
CA GLU A 100 -6.98 -16.24 1.24
C GLU A 100 -6.48 -16.17 -0.22
N GLY A 101 -5.53 -15.26 -0.51
CA GLY A 101 -4.97 -15.03 -1.83
C GLY A 101 -3.55 -15.58 -1.99
N ASN A 102 -2.78 -14.90 -2.84
CA ASN A 102 -1.46 -15.36 -3.27
C ASN A 102 -0.31 -14.42 -2.86
N LEU A 103 -0.56 -13.35 -2.09
CA LEU A 103 0.50 -12.47 -1.64
C LEU A 103 1.39 -13.15 -0.60
N ASN A 104 2.65 -12.77 -0.58
CA ASN A 104 3.63 -13.27 0.40
C ASN A 104 3.49 -12.51 1.73
N TRP A 105 2.44 -12.81 2.51
CA TRP A 105 2.13 -12.12 3.76
C TRP A 105 3.27 -12.14 4.77
N PRO A 106 4.01 -13.24 4.99
CA PRO A 106 5.16 -13.22 5.89
C PRO A 106 6.18 -12.14 5.52
N ALA A 107 6.56 -12.04 4.25
CA ALA A 107 7.52 -11.04 3.78
C ALA A 107 6.96 -9.61 3.82
N ILE A 108 5.66 -9.44 3.50
CA ILE A 108 4.97 -8.14 3.55
C ILE A 108 4.91 -7.62 4.99
N LEU A 109 4.48 -8.45 5.94
CA LEU A 109 4.35 -8.03 7.34
C LEU A 109 5.72 -7.78 8.00
N GLU A 110 6.75 -8.54 7.63
CA GLU A 110 8.12 -8.27 8.05
C GLU A 110 8.60 -6.90 7.51
N ALA A 111 8.44 -6.67 6.20
CA ALA A 111 8.81 -5.40 5.57
C ALA A 111 8.04 -4.20 6.12
N ALA A 112 6.75 -4.36 6.44
CA ALA A 112 5.94 -3.32 7.07
C ALA A 112 6.48 -2.96 8.47
N ARG A 113 6.84 -3.97 9.28
CA ARG A 113 7.50 -3.73 10.58
C ARG A 113 8.83 -3.01 10.43
N GLU A 114 9.67 -3.42 9.48
CA GLU A 114 10.94 -2.77 9.15
C GLU A 114 10.76 -1.32 8.68
N ALA A 115 9.67 -1.06 7.95
CA ALA A 115 9.31 0.28 7.48
C ALA A 115 8.80 1.21 8.60
N GLY A 116 8.39 0.65 9.74
CA GLY A 116 7.82 1.40 10.86
C GLY A 116 6.32 1.62 10.72
N THR A 117 5.62 0.81 9.92
CA THR A 117 4.17 0.87 9.73
C THR A 117 3.44 0.65 11.04
N ARG A 118 2.49 1.53 11.37
CA ARG A 118 1.67 1.47 12.59
C ARG A 118 0.22 1.07 12.31
N TRP A 119 -0.28 1.36 11.10
CA TRP A 119 -1.67 1.15 10.75
C TRP A 119 -1.79 0.24 9.53
N TYR A 120 -2.62 -0.78 9.68
CA TYR A 120 -2.92 -1.78 8.66
C TYR A 120 -4.40 -1.66 8.32
N ALA A 121 -4.72 -0.92 7.25
CA ALA A 121 -6.09 -0.72 6.82
C ALA A 121 -6.52 -1.85 5.89
N VAL A 122 -7.47 -2.67 6.33
CA VAL A 122 -8.07 -3.69 5.47
C VAL A 122 -9.02 -3.02 4.50
N GLU A 123 -8.81 -3.24 3.22
CA GLU A 123 -9.71 -2.79 2.15
C GLU A 123 -9.95 -3.91 1.15
N GLN A 124 -11.16 -3.95 0.59
CA GLN A 124 -11.52 -4.86 -0.50
C GLN A 124 -12.53 -4.18 -1.41
N ASP A 125 -12.11 -3.80 -2.64
CA ASP A 125 -12.96 -3.02 -3.58
C ASP A 125 -14.18 -3.82 -4.05
N ARG A 126 -14.07 -5.14 -4.11
CA ARG A 126 -15.16 -6.06 -4.47
C ARG A 126 -15.06 -7.32 -3.64
N CYS A 127 -16.12 -7.66 -2.93
CA CYS A 127 -16.24 -8.88 -2.16
C CYS A 127 -16.98 -9.95 -2.96
N GLN A 128 -16.54 -11.21 -2.86
CA GLN A 128 -17.23 -12.37 -3.45
C GLN A 128 -18.34 -12.91 -2.55
N ARG A 129 -18.45 -12.37 -1.34
CA ARG A 129 -19.42 -12.71 -0.27
C ARG A 129 -19.88 -11.43 0.42
N ASP A 130 -20.57 -11.56 1.55
CA ASP A 130 -20.94 -10.41 2.37
C ASP A 130 -19.69 -9.61 2.79
N PRO A 131 -19.65 -8.27 2.63
CA PRO A 131 -18.48 -7.47 2.95
C PRO A 131 -18.04 -7.56 4.42
N PHE A 132 -18.96 -7.70 5.37
CA PHE A 132 -18.60 -7.86 6.78
C PHE A 132 -17.99 -9.23 7.07
N GLU A 133 -18.45 -10.28 6.37
CA GLU A 133 -17.82 -11.59 6.43
C GLU A 133 -16.38 -11.53 5.86
N SER A 134 -16.17 -10.85 4.74
CA SER A 134 -14.85 -10.63 4.16
C SER A 134 -13.90 -9.90 5.12
N LEU A 135 -14.38 -8.85 5.78
CA LEU A 135 -13.60 -8.12 6.79
C LEU A 135 -13.27 -8.99 8.00
N GLU A 136 -14.23 -9.80 8.49
CA GLU A 136 -14.01 -10.70 9.62
C GLU A 136 -12.95 -11.75 9.30
N ILE A 137 -12.97 -12.33 8.10
CA ILE A 137 -11.96 -13.30 7.64
C ILE A 137 -10.59 -12.64 7.61
N SER A 138 -10.48 -11.47 6.98
CA SER A 138 -9.23 -10.72 6.89
C SER A 138 -8.66 -10.39 8.28
N LEU A 139 -9.51 -9.94 9.20
CA LEU A 139 -9.10 -9.65 10.58
C LEU A 139 -8.58 -10.89 11.31
N LYS A 140 -9.31 -12.01 11.25
CA LYS A 140 -8.90 -13.28 11.88
C LYS A 140 -7.56 -13.78 11.32
N ASN A 141 -7.37 -13.68 10.00
CA ASN A 141 -6.13 -14.09 9.35
C ASN A 141 -4.96 -13.19 9.76
N LEU A 142 -5.15 -11.87 9.81
CA LEU A 142 -4.13 -10.93 10.28
C LEU A 142 -3.74 -11.20 11.74
N GLN A 143 -4.72 -11.45 12.61
CA GLN A 143 -4.47 -11.83 14.02
C GLN A 143 -3.69 -13.15 14.12
N ALA A 144 -4.03 -14.15 13.31
CA ALA A 144 -3.28 -15.41 13.25
C ALA A 144 -1.84 -15.23 12.75
N MET A 145 -1.58 -14.18 11.93
CA MET A 145 -0.24 -13.78 11.47
C MET A 145 0.50 -12.87 12.48
N GLY A 146 -0.11 -12.61 13.65
CA GLY A 146 0.54 -11.87 14.76
C GLY A 146 0.33 -10.35 14.73
N LEU A 147 -0.66 -9.85 14.01
CA LEU A 147 -1.12 -8.47 14.15
C LEU A 147 -2.24 -8.39 15.20
N SER A 148 -2.16 -7.42 16.10
CA SER A 148 -3.13 -7.21 17.19
C SER A 148 -3.60 -5.76 17.25
#